data_6550230a90a60597e124ff2979dadde4
#
_entry.id   6550230a90a60597e124ff2979dadde4
#
_cell.length_a   1.000
_cell.length_b   1.000
_cell.length_c   1.000
_cell.angle_alpha   90.00
_cell.angle_beta   90.00
_cell.angle_gamma   90.00
#
_symmetry.space_group_name_H-M   'P 1'
#
loop_
_entity.id
_entity.type
_entity.pdbx_description
1 polymer ?
#
loop_
_entity_poly.entity_id
_entity_poly.type
_entity_poly.pdbx_seq_one_letter_code
_entity_poly.pdbx_strand_id
1 'polypeptide(L)'
;AIAMGTSHGAYKFSRRPDGSVLAMEVIEEVHRRLPNTHLVMHGSSSVPQELQDIINAYGGAIPQTWGVPIEEIQRGIRHGVRKINVDTDNRLAMTGAIRKVLVENPEEFDPRKYLKPAMEAMRAVCQARFEEFGAAGWADKIKPLPMTVMAKRYAAGELTPRFAKTLEPAE
;
A
#
# COMPACT_ATOMS: atom_id res chain seq x y z
N ALA A 1 3.02 0.74 13.79
CA ALA A 1 2.84 -0.27 12.72
C ALA A 1 1.72 -1.22 13.11
N ILE A 2 0.90 -1.59 12.16
CA ILE A 2 -0.21 -2.51 12.37
C ILE A 2 -0.24 -3.56 11.25
N ALA A 3 -0.54 -4.80 11.61
CA ALA A 3 -0.75 -5.90 10.69
C ALA A 3 -2.19 -6.40 10.84
N MET A 4 -2.82 -6.75 9.72
CA MET A 4 -4.20 -7.22 9.66
C MET A 4 -4.29 -8.71 9.27
N GLY A 5 -3.28 -9.50 9.63
CA GLY A 5 -3.19 -10.92 9.26
C GLY A 5 -2.51 -11.18 7.92
N THR A 6 -1.85 -10.17 7.33
CA THR A 6 -1.12 -10.30 6.06
C THR A 6 0.37 -10.49 6.27
N SER A 7 1.03 -11.15 5.31
CA SER A 7 2.48 -11.25 5.19
C SER A 7 3.03 -10.26 4.15
N HIS A 8 4.34 -10.01 4.20
CA HIS A 8 5.04 -9.31 3.12
C HIS A 8 5.21 -10.22 1.89
N GLY A 9 5.35 -9.62 0.70
CA GLY A 9 5.56 -10.32 -0.56
C GLY A 9 4.30 -10.49 -1.41
N ALA A 10 4.46 -11.19 -2.53
CA ALA A 10 3.41 -11.37 -3.53
C ALA A 10 2.40 -12.47 -3.14
N TYR A 11 2.88 -13.53 -2.52
CA TYR A 11 2.07 -14.71 -2.22
C TYR A 11 1.39 -14.56 -0.86
N LYS A 12 0.27 -13.82 -0.82
CA LYS A 12 -0.47 -13.55 0.43
C LYS A 12 -1.63 -14.51 0.62
N PHE A 13 -2.47 -14.62 -0.38
CA PHE A 13 -3.69 -15.43 -0.33
C PHE A 13 -3.84 -16.26 -1.61
N SER A 14 -4.27 -17.52 -1.47
CA SER A 14 -4.58 -18.41 -2.60
C SER A 14 -5.97 -18.14 -3.22
N ARG A 15 -6.80 -17.36 -2.55
CA ARG A 15 -8.10 -16.88 -3.02
C ARG A 15 -8.30 -15.42 -2.61
N ARG A 16 -9.20 -14.72 -3.27
CA ARG A 16 -9.53 -13.34 -2.90
C ARG A 16 -9.96 -13.30 -1.42
N PRO A 17 -9.26 -12.53 -0.57
CA PRO A 17 -9.65 -12.41 0.83
C PRO A 17 -10.99 -11.68 0.94
N ASP A 18 -11.81 -12.14 1.83
CA ASP A 18 -13.03 -11.48 2.29
C ASP A 18 -12.82 -10.88 3.69
N GLY A 19 -13.82 -10.20 4.21
CA GLY A 19 -13.75 -9.57 5.53
C GLY A 19 -13.51 -10.53 6.70
N SER A 20 -13.62 -11.85 6.48
CA SER A 20 -13.36 -12.85 7.52
C SER A 20 -11.88 -13.21 7.68
N VAL A 21 -11.06 -12.91 6.66
CA VAL A 21 -9.63 -13.25 6.63
C VAL A 21 -8.75 -12.10 7.09
N LEU A 22 -9.23 -10.86 6.86
CA LEU A 22 -8.50 -9.65 7.26
C LEU A 22 -9.01 -9.16 8.60
N ALA A 23 -8.14 -9.05 9.59
CA ALA A 23 -8.46 -8.54 10.92
C ALA A 23 -8.62 -7.00 10.93
N MET A 24 -9.53 -6.47 10.13
CA MET A 24 -9.75 -5.03 9.99
C MET A 24 -10.33 -4.41 11.26
N GLU A 25 -11.11 -5.15 12.03
CA GLU A 25 -11.62 -4.75 13.33
C GLU A 25 -10.50 -4.45 14.35
N VAL A 26 -9.32 -5.05 14.21
CA VAL A 26 -8.15 -4.71 15.02
C VAL A 26 -7.69 -3.28 14.74
N ILE A 27 -7.71 -2.85 13.48
CA ILE A 27 -7.36 -1.47 13.10
C ILE A 27 -8.36 -0.50 13.72
N GLU A 28 -9.66 -0.81 13.62
CA GLU A 28 -10.74 0.00 14.14
C GLU A 28 -10.65 0.14 15.66
N GLU A 29 -10.41 -0.97 16.36
CA GLU A 29 -10.26 -1.00 17.81
C GLU A 29 -9.02 -0.23 18.29
N VAL A 30 -7.88 -0.37 17.60
CA VAL A 30 -6.67 0.40 17.92
C VAL A 30 -6.92 1.88 17.72
N HIS A 31 -7.57 2.28 16.62
CA HIS A 31 -7.90 3.69 16.38
C HIS A 31 -8.87 4.25 17.42
N ARG A 32 -9.84 3.45 17.82
CA ARG A 32 -10.80 3.82 18.86
C ARG A 32 -10.11 4.09 20.21
N ARG A 33 -9.11 3.28 20.56
CA ARG A 33 -8.32 3.46 21.81
C ARG A 33 -7.28 4.56 21.70
N LEU A 34 -6.72 4.79 20.53
CA LEU A 34 -5.63 5.74 20.27
C LEU A 34 -6.01 6.72 19.14
N PRO A 35 -7.03 7.59 19.36
CA PRO A 35 -7.65 8.35 18.28
C PRO A 35 -6.74 9.40 17.64
N ASN A 36 -5.66 9.83 18.29
CA ASN A 36 -4.69 10.78 17.75
C ASN A 36 -3.40 10.12 17.25
N THR A 37 -3.34 8.78 17.20
CA THR A 37 -2.15 8.05 16.74
C THR A 37 -2.31 7.65 15.29
N HIS A 38 -1.34 8.03 14.47
CA HIS A 38 -1.29 7.65 13.05
C HIS A 38 -0.82 6.21 12.91
N LEU A 39 -1.58 5.40 12.19
CA LEU A 39 -1.29 3.99 11.96
C LEU A 39 -0.57 3.79 10.63
N VAL A 40 0.33 2.82 10.59
CA VAL A 40 1.04 2.36 9.39
C VAL A 40 0.61 0.94 9.07
N MET A 41 0.06 0.73 7.89
CA MET A 41 -0.45 -0.56 7.41
C MET A 41 0.64 -1.30 6.65
N HIS A 42 1.03 -2.47 7.13
CA HIS A 42 2.02 -3.35 6.51
C HIS A 42 1.36 -4.50 5.74
N GLY A 43 2.10 -5.07 4.78
CA GLY A 43 1.61 -6.18 3.98
C GLY A 43 0.42 -5.80 3.07
N SER A 44 0.34 -4.55 2.65
CA SER A 44 -0.87 -3.93 2.10
C SER A 44 -0.92 -3.87 0.57
N SER A 45 0.04 -4.46 -0.15
CA SER A 45 -0.03 -4.53 -1.62
C SER A 45 -1.28 -5.27 -2.06
N SER A 46 -1.97 -4.76 -3.07
CA SER A 46 -3.24 -5.33 -3.56
C SER A 46 -3.05 -6.49 -4.53
N VAL A 47 -1.85 -6.62 -5.09
CA VAL A 47 -1.46 -7.70 -6.01
C VAL A 47 -2.46 -7.82 -7.18
N PRO A 48 -2.56 -6.79 -8.06
CA PRO A 48 -3.54 -6.76 -9.14
C PRO A 48 -3.39 -7.96 -10.08
N GLN A 49 -4.52 -8.59 -10.45
CA GLN A 49 -4.52 -9.78 -11.29
C GLN A 49 -4.01 -9.47 -12.70
N GLU A 50 -4.39 -8.32 -13.26
CA GLU A 50 -3.96 -7.89 -14.59
C GLU A 50 -2.44 -7.75 -14.71
N LEU A 51 -1.74 -7.41 -13.63
CA LEU A 51 -0.27 -7.36 -13.63
C LEU A 51 0.36 -8.76 -13.62
N GLN A 52 -0.28 -9.72 -12.94
CA GLN A 52 0.14 -11.12 -12.97
C GLN A 52 -0.11 -11.73 -14.35
N ASP A 53 -1.25 -11.41 -14.95
CA ASP A 53 -1.62 -11.88 -16.30
C ASP A 53 -0.63 -11.37 -17.35
N ILE A 54 -0.21 -10.11 -17.28
CA ILE A 54 0.83 -9.56 -18.16
C ILE A 54 2.14 -10.34 -18.01
N ILE A 55 2.59 -10.59 -16.78
CA ILE A 55 3.83 -11.35 -16.54
C ILE A 55 3.73 -12.75 -17.16
N ASN A 56 2.60 -13.42 -16.97
CA ASN A 56 2.39 -14.79 -17.47
C ASN A 56 2.24 -14.82 -18.98
N ALA A 57 1.57 -13.84 -19.59
CA ALA A 57 1.45 -13.72 -21.03
C ALA A 57 2.81 -13.56 -21.74
N TYR A 58 3.80 -12.95 -21.05
CA TYR A 58 5.13 -12.71 -21.58
C TYR A 58 6.22 -13.60 -20.93
N GLY A 59 5.93 -14.90 -20.83
CA GLY A 59 6.90 -15.91 -20.42
C GLY A 59 7.17 -16.01 -18.92
N GLY A 60 6.31 -15.44 -18.09
CA GLY A 60 6.33 -15.68 -16.66
C GLY A 60 5.53 -16.92 -16.26
N ALA A 61 5.65 -17.31 -14.99
CA ALA A 61 4.91 -18.43 -14.39
C ALA A 61 4.56 -18.11 -12.94
N ILE A 62 3.94 -16.96 -12.72
CA ILE A 62 3.48 -16.56 -11.37
C ILE A 62 2.20 -17.32 -11.08
N PRO A 63 2.13 -18.11 -9.98
CA PRO A 63 0.88 -18.72 -9.55
C PRO A 63 -0.11 -17.61 -9.12
N GLN A 64 -1.38 -17.82 -9.42
CA GLN A 64 -2.42 -16.88 -9.03
C GLN A 64 -2.38 -16.63 -7.52
N THR A 65 -2.31 -15.37 -7.16
CA THR A 65 -2.28 -14.93 -5.76
C THR A 65 -3.03 -13.62 -5.60
N TRP A 66 -3.48 -13.35 -4.39
CA TRP A 66 -4.30 -12.19 -4.07
C TRP A 66 -3.62 -11.37 -2.96
N GLY A 67 -3.81 -10.06 -3.03
CA GLY A 67 -3.39 -9.14 -1.99
C GLY A 67 -4.58 -8.58 -1.20
N VAL A 68 -4.39 -7.42 -0.60
CA VAL A 68 -5.42 -6.72 0.16
C VAL A 68 -6.33 -5.96 -0.80
N PRO A 69 -7.67 -6.15 -0.76
CA PRO A 69 -8.60 -5.38 -1.55
C PRO A 69 -8.49 -3.87 -1.26
N ILE A 70 -8.64 -3.05 -2.29
CA ILE A 70 -8.53 -1.58 -2.16
C ILE A 70 -9.58 -1.04 -1.19
N GLU A 71 -10.79 -1.57 -1.22
CA GLU A 71 -11.89 -1.22 -0.32
C GLU A 71 -11.53 -1.44 1.17
N GLU A 72 -10.76 -2.49 1.49
CA GLU A 72 -10.28 -2.73 2.86
C GLU A 72 -9.15 -1.76 3.24
N ILE A 73 -8.29 -1.40 2.30
CA ILE A 73 -7.29 -0.34 2.53
C ILE A 73 -7.98 0.99 2.83
N GLN A 74 -9.00 1.34 2.04
CA GLN A 74 -9.81 2.54 2.26
C GLN A 74 -10.54 2.51 3.61
N ARG A 75 -11.02 1.33 4.03
CA ARG A 75 -11.57 1.13 5.38
C ARG A 75 -10.52 1.46 6.45
N GLY A 76 -9.29 0.96 6.31
CA GLY A 76 -8.19 1.30 7.20
C GLY A 76 -7.87 2.80 7.24
N ILE A 77 -7.91 3.48 6.09
CA ILE A 77 -7.70 4.94 6.02
C ILE A 77 -8.75 5.70 6.83
N ARG A 78 -10.01 5.28 6.78
CA ARG A 78 -11.08 5.87 7.61
C ARG A 78 -10.85 5.66 9.10
N HIS A 79 -10.09 4.61 9.47
CA HIS A 79 -9.77 4.22 10.85
C HIS A 79 -8.30 4.48 11.22
N GLY A 80 -7.78 5.65 10.86
CA GLY A 80 -6.50 6.17 11.37
C GLY A 80 -5.24 5.71 10.64
N VAL A 81 -5.34 4.86 9.62
CA VAL A 81 -4.19 4.55 8.77
C VAL A 81 -3.80 5.79 7.96
N ARG A 82 -2.53 6.19 8.04
CA ARG A 82 -1.97 7.36 7.34
C ARG A 82 -0.78 7.01 6.47
N LYS A 83 -0.29 5.79 6.55
CA LYS A 83 0.74 5.25 5.66
C LYS A 83 0.41 3.82 5.27
N ILE A 84 0.48 3.54 3.98
CA ILE A 84 0.27 2.23 3.39
C ILE A 84 1.55 1.85 2.64
N ASN A 85 2.09 0.67 2.91
CA ASN A 85 3.26 0.16 2.21
C ASN A 85 2.81 -0.58 0.94
N VAL A 86 3.24 -0.07 -0.22
CA VAL A 86 3.00 -0.68 -1.54
C VAL A 86 4.33 -0.95 -2.20
N ASP A 87 4.69 -2.21 -2.36
CA ASP A 87 5.94 -2.66 -2.98
C ASP A 87 5.66 -3.66 -4.11
N THR A 88 4.96 -4.74 -3.80
CA THR A 88 4.71 -5.84 -4.74
C THR A 88 4.03 -5.37 -6.02
N ASP A 89 3.04 -4.48 -5.94
CA ASP A 89 2.31 -3.96 -7.10
C ASP A 89 3.26 -3.26 -8.08
N ASN A 90 4.21 -2.47 -7.57
CA ASN A 90 5.23 -1.80 -8.37
C ASN A 90 6.19 -2.79 -9.02
N ARG A 91 6.61 -3.82 -8.30
CA ARG A 91 7.48 -4.88 -8.83
C ARG A 91 6.80 -5.67 -9.95
N LEU A 92 5.53 -6.02 -9.77
CA LEU A 92 4.74 -6.71 -10.80
C LEU A 92 4.63 -5.86 -12.06
N ALA A 93 4.29 -4.57 -11.93
CA ALA A 93 4.17 -3.64 -13.04
C ALA A 93 5.47 -3.52 -13.85
N MET A 94 6.59 -3.28 -13.15
CA MET A 94 7.90 -3.18 -13.78
C MET A 94 8.30 -4.49 -14.47
N THR A 95 8.14 -5.62 -13.79
CA THR A 95 8.51 -6.94 -14.34
C THR A 95 7.69 -7.28 -15.57
N GLY A 96 6.38 -7.03 -15.54
CA GLY A 96 5.49 -7.27 -16.68
C GLY A 96 5.88 -6.44 -17.90
N ALA A 97 6.15 -5.15 -17.70
CA ALA A 97 6.57 -4.26 -18.79
C ALA A 97 7.92 -4.66 -19.40
N ILE A 98 8.91 -5.03 -18.57
CA ILE A 98 10.21 -5.50 -19.06
C ILE A 98 10.05 -6.79 -19.87
N ARG A 99 9.32 -7.78 -19.33
CA ARG A 99 9.06 -9.05 -20.04
C ARG A 99 8.39 -8.82 -21.38
N LYS A 100 7.39 -7.94 -21.42
CA LYS A 100 6.68 -7.58 -22.65
C LYS A 100 7.65 -7.09 -23.72
N VAL A 101 8.50 -6.10 -23.40
CA VAL A 101 9.47 -5.56 -24.37
C VAL A 101 10.41 -6.63 -24.87
N LEU A 102 10.97 -7.47 -23.99
CA LEU A 102 11.96 -8.48 -24.37
C LEU A 102 11.36 -9.65 -25.17
N VAL A 103 10.08 -9.94 -25.00
CA VAL A 103 9.38 -10.95 -25.81
C VAL A 103 8.95 -10.38 -27.17
N GLU A 104 8.46 -9.14 -27.21
CA GLU A 104 8.05 -8.49 -28.45
C GLU A 104 9.24 -8.05 -29.33
N ASN A 105 10.41 -7.82 -28.71
CA ASN A 105 11.65 -7.42 -29.39
C ASN A 105 12.82 -8.27 -28.85
N PRO A 106 12.97 -9.51 -29.33
CA PRO A 106 13.97 -10.45 -28.79
C PRO A 106 15.43 -10.01 -28.95
N GLU A 107 15.72 -9.12 -29.91
CA GLU A 107 17.05 -8.55 -30.13
C GLU A 107 17.38 -7.35 -29.23
N GLU A 108 16.41 -6.89 -28.42
CA GLU A 108 16.62 -5.69 -27.59
C GLU A 108 17.56 -5.97 -26.41
N PHE A 109 18.64 -5.23 -26.31
CA PHE A 109 19.64 -5.37 -25.26
C PHE A 109 19.90 -4.08 -24.48
N ASP A 110 19.39 -2.92 -24.95
CA ASP A 110 19.61 -1.65 -24.29
C ASP A 110 18.63 -1.45 -23.11
N PRO A 111 19.15 -1.41 -21.86
CA PRO A 111 18.27 -1.25 -20.68
C PRO A 111 17.37 -0.01 -20.73
N ARG A 112 17.78 1.07 -21.40
CA ARG A 112 16.98 2.28 -21.55
C ARG A 112 15.67 2.00 -22.29
N LYS A 113 15.64 1.02 -23.18
CA LYS A 113 14.47 0.65 -23.99
C LYS A 113 13.42 -0.12 -23.20
N TYR A 114 13.82 -1.02 -22.29
CA TYR A 114 12.87 -1.79 -21.48
C TYR A 114 12.63 -1.18 -20.09
N LEU A 115 13.57 -0.35 -19.56
CA LEU A 115 13.34 0.33 -18.30
C LEU A 115 12.39 1.53 -18.42
N LYS A 116 12.34 2.21 -19.59
CA LYS A 116 11.41 3.31 -19.80
C LYS A 116 9.94 2.86 -19.68
N PRO A 117 9.46 1.82 -20.40
CA PRO A 117 8.12 1.28 -20.20
C PRO A 117 7.89 0.75 -18.77
N ALA A 118 8.91 0.19 -18.13
CA ALA A 118 8.82 -0.26 -16.75
C ALA A 118 8.54 0.90 -15.78
N MET A 119 9.21 2.02 -15.95
CA MET A 119 8.97 3.24 -15.18
C MET A 119 7.56 3.81 -15.42
N GLU A 120 7.09 3.78 -16.65
CA GLU A 120 5.73 4.24 -17.02
C GLU A 120 4.67 3.34 -16.36
N ALA A 121 4.84 2.02 -16.39
CA ALA A 121 3.95 1.08 -15.74
C ALA A 121 3.92 1.29 -14.21
N MET A 122 5.08 1.45 -13.58
CA MET A 122 5.17 1.77 -12.15
C MET A 122 4.50 3.12 -11.82
N ARG A 123 4.70 4.13 -12.66
CA ARG A 123 4.06 5.44 -12.50
C ARG A 123 2.54 5.31 -12.51
N ALA A 124 1.98 4.52 -13.43
CA ALA A 124 0.54 4.29 -13.50
C ALA A 124 -0.01 3.65 -12.21
N VAL A 125 0.70 2.66 -11.65
CA VAL A 125 0.35 2.08 -10.36
C VAL A 125 0.36 3.13 -9.25
N CYS A 126 1.42 3.93 -9.16
CA CYS A 126 1.52 4.98 -8.14
C CYS A 126 0.39 6.02 -8.27
N GLN A 127 0.06 6.45 -9.49
CA GLN A 127 -1.04 7.39 -9.72
C GLN A 127 -2.37 6.82 -9.26
N ALA A 128 -2.70 5.58 -9.64
CA ALA A 128 -3.91 4.91 -9.18
C ALA A 128 -3.97 4.84 -7.64
N ARG A 129 -2.87 4.49 -6.98
CA ARG A 129 -2.81 4.44 -5.51
C ARG A 129 -2.99 5.81 -4.86
N PHE A 130 -2.46 6.89 -5.44
CA PHE A 130 -2.71 8.25 -4.94
C PHE A 130 -4.19 8.62 -4.98
N GLU A 131 -4.88 8.26 -6.04
CA GLU A 131 -6.32 8.49 -6.19
C GLU A 131 -7.13 7.64 -5.21
N GLU A 132 -6.91 6.33 -5.20
CA GLU A 132 -7.62 5.36 -4.36
C GLU A 132 -7.45 5.61 -2.86
N PHE A 133 -6.27 6.12 -2.45
CA PHE A 133 -5.97 6.42 -1.05
C PHE A 133 -6.33 7.85 -0.64
N GLY A 134 -6.89 8.66 -1.54
CA GLY A 134 -7.26 10.04 -1.29
C GLY A 134 -6.07 10.98 -1.10
N ALA A 135 -4.90 10.61 -1.63
CA ALA A 135 -3.66 11.39 -1.55
C ALA A 135 -3.40 12.26 -2.79
N ALA A 136 -4.17 12.09 -3.85
CA ALA A 136 -4.05 12.91 -5.06
C ALA A 136 -4.40 14.37 -4.78
N GLY A 137 -3.71 15.31 -5.45
CA GLY A 137 -3.95 16.76 -5.33
C GLY A 137 -3.48 17.39 -4.02
N TRP A 138 -2.58 16.74 -3.27
CA TRP A 138 -2.06 17.27 -2.00
C TRP A 138 -0.60 17.73 -2.08
N ALA A 139 0.14 17.42 -3.14
CA ALA A 139 1.58 17.66 -3.22
C ALA A 139 1.97 19.14 -3.04
N ASP A 140 1.20 20.05 -3.61
CA ASP A 140 1.39 21.50 -3.51
C ASP A 140 0.90 22.10 -2.18
N LYS A 141 0.01 21.39 -1.47
CA LYS A 141 -0.58 21.81 -0.20
C LYS A 141 0.24 21.39 1.02
N ILE A 142 0.96 20.28 0.92
CA ILE A 142 1.78 19.75 2.01
C ILE A 142 3.16 20.43 1.97
N LYS A 143 3.52 21.09 3.07
CA LYS A 143 4.83 21.71 3.24
C LYS A 143 5.62 20.98 4.34
N PRO A 144 6.92 20.73 4.13
CA PRO A 144 7.77 20.19 5.18
C PRO A 144 7.80 21.11 6.40
N LEU A 145 7.65 20.55 7.59
CA LEU A 145 7.83 21.28 8.82
C LEU A 145 9.32 21.34 9.19
N PRO A 146 9.87 22.52 9.53
CA PRO A 146 11.24 22.63 10.03
C PRO A 146 11.44 21.75 11.27
N MET A 147 12.64 21.16 11.41
CA MET A 147 12.96 20.32 12.56
C MET A 147 12.79 21.06 13.90
N THR A 148 13.11 22.36 13.94
CA THR A 148 12.94 23.20 15.12
C THR A 148 11.46 23.32 15.54
N VAL A 149 10.52 23.35 14.59
CA VAL A 149 9.09 23.35 14.87
C VAL A 149 8.65 22.01 15.44
N MET A 150 9.11 20.92 14.82
CA MET A 150 8.81 19.57 15.30
C MET A 150 9.35 19.31 16.70
N ALA A 151 10.59 19.74 16.98
CA ALA A 151 11.19 19.62 18.30
C ALA A 151 10.37 20.34 19.38
N LYS A 152 9.88 21.55 19.10
CA LYS A 152 9.00 22.30 20.02
C LYS A 152 7.69 21.54 20.27
N ARG A 153 7.06 20.98 19.25
CA ARG A 153 5.82 20.20 19.37
C ARG A 153 6.00 18.94 20.23
N TYR A 154 7.14 18.23 20.05
CA TYR A 154 7.50 17.09 20.90
C TYR A 154 7.72 17.53 22.35
N ALA A 155 8.48 18.61 22.59
CA ALA A 155 8.73 19.12 23.94
C ALA A 155 7.45 19.60 24.64
N ALA A 156 6.49 20.12 23.90
CA ALA A 156 5.17 20.54 24.41
C ALA A 156 4.21 19.37 24.67
N GLY A 157 4.59 18.13 24.34
CA GLY A 157 3.73 16.96 24.50
C GLY A 157 2.55 16.88 23.51
N GLU A 158 2.52 17.73 22.47
CA GLU A 158 1.42 17.76 21.50
C GLU A 158 1.27 16.44 20.72
N LEU A 159 2.38 15.70 20.55
CA LEU A 159 2.44 14.46 19.79
C LEU A 159 2.39 13.21 20.70
N THR A 160 2.20 13.39 22.00
CA THR A 160 2.03 12.29 22.95
C THR A 160 0.74 11.52 22.64
N PRO A 161 0.77 10.19 22.55
CA PRO A 161 -0.44 9.39 22.33
C PRO A 161 -1.49 9.65 23.40
N ARG A 162 -2.73 9.84 22.99
CA ARG A 162 -3.87 10.00 23.88
C ARG A 162 -4.69 8.74 23.88
N PHE A 163 -4.88 8.14 25.05
CA PHE A 163 -5.77 7.02 25.22
C PHE A 163 -7.21 7.52 25.38
N ALA A 164 -8.14 6.90 24.69
CA ALA A 164 -9.54 7.13 24.98
C ALA A 164 -9.78 6.71 26.46
N LYS A 165 -10.48 7.55 27.21
CA LYS A 165 -10.90 7.21 28.58
C LYS A 165 -11.65 5.88 28.49
N THR A 166 -11.37 4.99 29.44
CA THR A 166 -11.88 3.63 29.54
C THR A 166 -13.30 3.50 28.99
N LEU A 167 -13.41 2.74 27.93
CA LEU A 167 -14.72 2.30 27.49
C LEU A 167 -15.15 1.25 28.48
N GLU A 168 -16.26 1.48 29.13
CA GLU A 168 -16.93 0.42 29.87
C GLU A 168 -17.12 -0.77 28.95
N PRO A 169 -16.90 -2.02 29.42
CA PRO A 169 -17.18 -3.18 28.61
C PRO A 169 -18.64 -3.06 28.12
N ALA A 170 -18.84 -3.31 26.82
CA ALA A 170 -20.19 -3.45 26.29
C ALA A 170 -20.85 -4.58 27.08
N GLU A 171 -21.94 -4.28 27.77
CA GLU A 171 -22.79 -5.25 28.45
C GLU A 171 -23.35 -6.26 27.46
#